data_89410d350eb33cf8f9f871d9cdac3d10
#
_entry.id   89410d350eb33cf8f9f871d9cdac3d10
#
_cell.length_a   1.000
_cell.length_b   1.000
_cell.length_c   1.000
_cell.angle_alpha   90.00
_cell.angle_beta   90.00
_cell.angle_gamma   90.00
#
_symmetry.space_group_name_H-M   'P 1'
#
loop_
_entity.id
_entity.type
_entity.pdbx_description
1 polymer ?
#
loop_
_entity_poly.entity_id
_entity_poly.type
_entity_poly.pdbx_seq_one_letter_code
_entity_poly.pdbx_strand_id
1 'polypeptide(L)'
;MEAVETQEQATEQDRGTVKITICKSLSGIAEGAELVYQEFEKQIKELEANAELGPGGCSMGQVGCRGYCSKDVLVDVYVPGQDPVTYEKVKPDMVIKILKDHIIGGKVFKKAAAKEDYYENIKKQQRVALEFGGKIDPENIDEYIEVGGYSGLKKALQMKPSDIIEDIIASGLRGKGGGGFVTGYKWKKAANAPTDDLGTRYIMVNGDEGNPASYMDRSVMEGCPHQVVEGLIIGAYAIQATEGIIYTRSDYAIAVRRLNMALKQARERGLLGKNIGGTDFSFDIYVHEGMEAFIGGESTALMASVEGKRPFPKAQPPHSTEKGLWGKPTLLNNAETWATVSAILKKGSKWYSSMGNDNAKGTKVWALSGNIKYNGLMEFDMSTTFREVIEDVCGGISKKKELKVIHAGGVTGGFLPPSKADTPLDYESLLNEGVLMGQASFAAYDESACVIDLAKFSVGFNEAETCGKCTPCRIGLTLIKNKLDDISEGRGKLEDLDKLQSLCEEINVTALCGLGETAVKAVLTGIKYFRAEYERHIVDQTCDAARCTGLYKYVVKEEDCVACGACIKPCPTGAITGGTRKVAAHIDMDLCINCNACYEACAFLAIV
;
A
#
# COMPACT_ATOMS: atom_id res chain seq x y z
N MET A 1 30.36 -0.52 16.87
CA MET A 1 29.32 -1.48 16.45
C MET A 1 28.86 -2.20 17.72
N GLU A 2 27.94 -1.60 18.42
CA GLU A 2 27.24 -2.22 19.54
C GLU A 2 25.77 -2.22 19.18
N ALA A 3 25.19 -3.41 19.17
CA ALA A 3 23.76 -3.59 18.98
C ALA A 3 23.03 -2.92 20.15
N VAL A 4 22.21 -1.93 19.84
CA VAL A 4 21.30 -1.34 20.81
C VAL A 4 20.18 -2.37 21.00
N GLU A 5 20.32 -3.20 21.99
CA GLU A 5 19.21 -3.95 22.58
C GLU A 5 18.23 -2.93 23.16
N THR A 6 17.13 -2.69 22.45
CA THR A 6 15.96 -2.05 23.04
C THR A 6 15.29 -3.07 23.95
N GLN A 7 15.71 -3.14 25.20
CA GLN A 7 14.92 -3.77 26.26
C GLN A 7 13.61 -2.98 26.38
N GLU A 8 12.49 -3.63 26.07
CA GLU A 8 11.16 -3.18 26.42
C GLU A 8 11.08 -3.11 27.95
N GLN A 9 11.07 -1.90 28.51
CA GLN A 9 10.73 -1.70 29.91
C GLN A 9 9.20 -1.83 30.04
N ALA A 10 8.73 -3.05 30.29
CA ALA A 10 7.38 -3.28 30.79
C ALA A 10 7.24 -2.59 32.15
N THR A 11 6.13 -1.88 32.37
CA THR A 11 5.82 -1.28 33.67
C THR A 11 5.71 -2.35 34.76
N GLU A 12 6.00 -2.02 36.01
CA GLU A 12 6.03 -3.00 37.14
C GLU A 12 4.72 -3.77 37.33
N GLN A 13 3.58 -3.26 36.86
CA GLN A 13 2.27 -3.91 36.89
C GLN A 13 2.07 -5.03 35.87
N ASP A 14 2.84 -5.03 34.76
CA ASP A 14 2.73 -6.03 33.66
C ASP A 14 3.58 -7.30 33.87
N ARG A 15 4.39 -7.35 34.92
CA ARG A 15 5.37 -8.45 35.15
C ARG A 15 4.76 -9.82 35.50
N GLY A 16 3.43 -9.94 35.53
CA GLY A 16 2.75 -11.20 35.87
C GLY A 16 1.61 -11.62 34.96
N THR A 17 1.15 -10.77 34.05
CA THR A 17 -0.04 -11.01 33.23
C THR A 17 0.34 -11.36 31.78
N VAL A 18 -0.29 -12.41 31.24
CA VAL A 18 -0.15 -12.75 29.82
C VAL A 18 -0.84 -11.67 28.98
N LYS A 19 -0.12 -11.12 27.97
CA LYS A 19 -0.71 -10.15 27.02
C LYS A 19 -1.03 -10.86 25.71
N ILE A 20 -2.24 -10.67 25.20
CA ILE A 20 -2.69 -11.18 23.89
C ILE A 20 -3.05 -9.98 23.02
N THR A 21 -2.43 -9.84 21.85
CA THR A 21 -2.75 -8.77 20.90
C THR A 21 -3.22 -9.31 19.57
N ILE A 22 -4.27 -8.70 19.00
CA ILE A 22 -4.91 -9.14 17.77
C ILE A 22 -4.79 -8.03 16.72
N CYS A 23 -4.34 -8.38 15.52
CA CYS A 23 -4.25 -7.44 14.41
C CYS A 23 -5.66 -7.08 13.90
N LYS A 24 -6.14 -5.89 14.26
CA LYS A 24 -7.40 -5.30 13.77
C LYS A 24 -7.13 -4.27 12.65
N SER A 25 -6.38 -4.67 11.64
CA SER A 25 -6.28 -3.98 10.35
C SER A 25 -7.49 -4.29 9.48
N LEU A 26 -7.63 -3.60 8.34
CA LEU A 26 -8.73 -3.90 7.41
C LEU A 26 -8.71 -5.36 6.95
N SER A 27 -7.53 -5.91 6.59
CA SER A 27 -7.39 -7.33 6.23
C SER A 27 -7.72 -8.26 7.38
N GLY A 28 -7.26 -7.95 8.61
CA GLY A 28 -7.60 -8.72 9.79
C GLY A 28 -9.10 -8.75 10.08
N ILE A 29 -9.78 -7.61 9.95
CA ILE A 29 -11.24 -7.52 10.14
C ILE A 29 -11.97 -8.33 9.06
N ALA A 30 -11.55 -8.22 7.79
CA ALA A 30 -12.13 -8.99 6.68
C ALA A 30 -11.97 -10.51 6.87
N GLU A 31 -10.87 -10.96 7.47
CA GLU A 31 -10.59 -12.37 7.80
C GLU A 31 -11.20 -12.80 9.14
N GLY A 32 -11.95 -11.93 9.84
CA GLY A 32 -12.70 -12.27 11.03
C GLY A 32 -12.00 -11.95 12.36
N ALA A 33 -11.06 -11.00 12.41
CA ALA A 33 -10.36 -10.61 13.65
C ALA A 33 -11.30 -10.23 14.80
N GLU A 34 -12.45 -9.63 14.48
CA GLU A 34 -13.45 -9.29 15.50
C GLU A 34 -14.05 -10.53 16.16
N LEU A 35 -14.37 -11.55 15.37
CA LEU A 35 -14.88 -12.83 15.88
C LEU A 35 -13.83 -13.55 16.73
N VAL A 36 -12.56 -13.50 16.30
CA VAL A 36 -11.44 -14.07 17.05
C VAL A 36 -11.26 -13.33 18.39
N TYR A 37 -11.35 -12.00 18.39
CA TYR A 37 -11.24 -11.17 19.59
C TYR A 37 -12.36 -11.51 20.60
N GLN A 38 -13.61 -11.54 20.15
CA GLN A 38 -14.78 -11.88 20.96
C GLN A 38 -14.68 -13.30 21.53
N GLU A 39 -14.18 -14.27 20.74
CA GLU A 39 -14.00 -15.64 21.23
C GLU A 39 -12.89 -15.72 22.28
N PHE A 40 -11.78 -14.97 22.16
CA PHE A 40 -10.78 -14.86 23.21
C PHE A 40 -11.40 -14.29 24.51
N GLU A 41 -12.12 -13.18 24.43
CA GLU A 41 -12.77 -12.58 25.62
C GLU A 41 -13.71 -13.56 26.30
N LYS A 42 -14.52 -14.29 25.54
CA LYS A 42 -15.45 -15.29 26.05
C LYS A 42 -14.71 -16.45 26.74
N GLN A 43 -13.72 -17.04 26.04
CA GLN A 43 -13.00 -18.19 26.56
C GLN A 43 -12.14 -17.84 27.80
N ILE A 44 -11.54 -16.65 27.84
CA ILE A 44 -10.79 -16.17 29.02
C ILE A 44 -11.74 -16.08 30.23
N LYS A 45 -12.91 -15.46 30.09
CA LYS A 45 -13.91 -15.36 31.16
C LYS A 45 -14.39 -16.75 31.64
N GLU A 46 -14.61 -17.69 30.74
CA GLU A 46 -15.00 -19.07 31.09
C GLU A 46 -13.89 -19.80 31.86
N LEU A 47 -12.61 -19.66 31.43
CA LEU A 47 -11.47 -20.27 32.12
C LEU A 47 -11.18 -19.65 33.48
N GLU A 48 -11.36 -18.33 33.64
CA GLU A 48 -11.27 -17.65 34.93
C GLU A 48 -12.40 -18.12 35.90
N ALA A 49 -13.63 -18.21 35.39
CA ALA A 49 -14.77 -18.70 36.19
C ALA A 49 -14.60 -20.16 36.67
N ASN A 50 -13.91 -20.98 35.88
CA ASN A 50 -13.61 -22.37 36.22
C ASN A 50 -12.32 -22.54 37.04
N ALA A 51 -11.64 -21.44 37.41
CA ALA A 51 -10.34 -21.42 38.08
C ALA A 51 -9.21 -22.17 37.34
N GLU A 52 -9.35 -22.36 35.99
CA GLU A 52 -8.31 -22.90 35.14
C GLU A 52 -7.27 -21.81 34.79
N LEU A 53 -7.69 -20.53 34.82
CA LEU A 53 -6.88 -19.34 34.68
C LEU A 53 -7.10 -18.43 35.89
N GLY A 54 -6.03 -17.85 36.44
CA GLY A 54 -6.15 -16.90 37.55
C GLY A 54 -6.89 -15.64 37.14
N PRO A 55 -7.59 -14.94 38.09
CA PRO A 55 -8.27 -13.68 37.79
C PRO A 55 -7.31 -12.63 37.21
N GLY A 56 -7.65 -12.05 36.07
CA GLY A 56 -6.78 -11.09 35.35
C GLY A 56 -5.51 -11.72 34.77
N GLY A 57 -5.49 -13.04 34.60
CA GLY A 57 -4.33 -13.78 34.08
C GLY A 57 -3.97 -13.46 32.61
N CYS A 58 -4.93 -12.89 31.87
CA CYS A 58 -4.71 -12.45 30.50
C CYS A 58 -5.23 -11.02 30.28
N SER A 59 -4.42 -10.17 29.65
CA SER A 59 -4.84 -8.89 29.10
C SER A 59 -5.05 -9.00 27.61
N MET A 60 -6.11 -8.37 27.10
CA MET A 60 -6.44 -8.34 25.68
C MET A 60 -6.14 -6.96 25.10
N GLY A 61 -5.55 -6.92 23.91
CA GLY A 61 -5.30 -5.69 23.16
C GLY A 61 -5.52 -5.86 21.66
N GLN A 62 -5.61 -4.75 20.98
CA GLN A 62 -5.64 -4.69 19.52
C GLN A 62 -4.41 -3.95 19.01
N VAL A 63 -3.96 -4.29 17.81
CA VAL A 63 -2.83 -3.62 17.18
C VAL A 63 -3.17 -3.29 15.71
N GLY A 64 -2.45 -2.30 15.17
CA GLY A 64 -2.54 -1.94 13.76
C GLY A 64 -1.90 -2.97 12.82
N CYS A 65 -1.92 -2.65 11.52
CA CYS A 65 -1.38 -3.53 10.48
C CYS A 65 0.12 -3.83 10.71
N ARG A 66 0.47 -5.11 10.58
CA ARG A 66 1.87 -5.59 10.67
C ARG A 66 2.56 -5.72 9.31
N GLY A 67 1.79 -5.59 8.24
CA GLY A 67 2.26 -5.74 6.87
C GLY A 67 2.11 -7.14 6.27
N TYR A 68 1.74 -8.16 7.02
CA TYR A 68 1.58 -9.55 6.54
C TYR A 68 0.11 -9.92 6.32
N CYS A 69 -0.60 -9.16 5.48
CA CYS A 69 -2.03 -9.32 5.23
C CYS A 69 -2.44 -10.73 4.78
N SER A 70 -1.59 -11.42 4.01
CA SER A 70 -1.84 -12.81 3.58
C SER A 70 -1.84 -13.85 4.72
N LYS A 71 -1.43 -13.42 5.93
CA LYS A 71 -1.33 -14.24 7.14
C LYS A 71 -2.36 -13.89 8.23
N ASP A 72 -3.22 -12.90 7.97
CA ASP A 72 -4.27 -12.52 8.92
C ASP A 72 -5.29 -13.68 9.12
N VAL A 73 -5.87 -13.82 10.28
CA VAL A 73 -5.77 -13.02 11.50
C VAL A 73 -4.48 -13.36 12.26
N LEU A 74 -3.65 -12.34 12.52
CA LEU A 74 -2.43 -12.49 13.31
C LEU A 74 -2.74 -12.21 14.79
N VAL A 75 -2.27 -13.11 15.67
CA VAL A 75 -2.42 -13.01 17.12
C VAL A 75 -1.06 -13.20 17.77
N ASP A 76 -0.62 -12.26 18.61
CA ASP A 76 0.56 -12.46 19.45
C ASP A 76 0.18 -12.79 20.87
N VAL A 77 0.94 -13.71 21.43
CA VAL A 77 0.85 -14.11 22.83
C VAL A 77 2.19 -13.82 23.51
N TYR A 78 2.16 -12.96 24.50
CA TYR A 78 3.30 -12.59 25.33
C TYR A 78 3.16 -13.25 26.69
N VAL A 79 3.90 -14.32 26.92
CA VAL A 79 3.97 -14.98 28.24
C VAL A 79 5.17 -14.44 28.99
N PRO A 80 5.02 -13.97 30.25
CA PRO A 80 6.15 -13.44 31.01
C PRO A 80 7.33 -14.40 31.07
N GLY A 81 8.54 -13.92 30.75
CA GLY A 81 9.77 -14.73 30.75
C GLY A 81 9.95 -15.65 29.54
N GLN A 82 9.12 -15.55 28.51
CA GLN A 82 9.25 -16.31 27.27
C GLN A 82 9.26 -15.34 26.05
N ASP A 83 9.86 -15.80 24.95
CA ASP A 83 9.77 -15.06 23.70
C ASP A 83 8.33 -14.99 23.18
N PRO A 84 7.91 -13.86 22.61
CA PRO A 84 6.57 -13.72 22.06
C PRO A 84 6.32 -14.73 20.92
N VAL A 85 5.12 -15.30 20.91
CA VAL A 85 4.69 -16.21 19.85
C VAL A 85 3.60 -15.57 18.99
N THR A 86 3.85 -15.45 17.70
CA THR A 86 2.84 -15.04 16.71
C THR A 86 2.12 -16.26 16.16
N TYR A 87 0.79 -16.20 16.12
CA TYR A 87 -0.07 -17.16 15.46
C TYR A 87 -0.64 -16.57 14.16
N GLU A 88 -0.65 -17.37 13.09
CA GLU A 88 -1.13 -16.99 11.74
C GLU A 88 -2.48 -17.64 11.44
N LYS A 89 -3.33 -16.94 10.65
CA LYS A 89 -4.62 -17.45 10.16
C LYS A 89 -5.50 -18.01 11.28
N VAL A 90 -5.49 -17.32 12.41
CA VAL A 90 -6.25 -17.73 13.59
C VAL A 90 -7.75 -17.62 13.30
N LYS A 91 -8.48 -18.69 13.66
CA LYS A 91 -9.95 -18.78 13.58
C LYS A 91 -10.52 -18.96 14.97
N PRO A 92 -11.79 -18.65 15.20
CA PRO A 92 -12.42 -18.80 16.52
C PRO A 92 -12.25 -20.19 17.15
N ASP A 93 -12.31 -21.27 16.35
CA ASP A 93 -12.13 -22.65 16.83
C ASP A 93 -10.70 -22.98 17.30
N MET A 94 -9.73 -22.14 16.99
CA MET A 94 -8.33 -22.28 17.43
C MET A 94 -8.07 -21.60 18.78
N VAL A 95 -8.90 -20.64 19.19
CA VAL A 95 -8.70 -19.81 20.38
C VAL A 95 -8.53 -20.65 21.64
N ILE A 96 -9.45 -21.59 21.88
CA ILE A 96 -9.39 -22.45 23.08
C ILE A 96 -8.10 -23.29 23.12
N LYS A 97 -7.54 -23.69 21.98
CA LYS A 97 -6.27 -24.44 21.92
C LYS A 97 -5.09 -23.54 22.25
N ILE A 98 -5.08 -22.30 21.76
CA ILE A 98 -4.04 -21.33 22.10
C ILE A 98 -4.04 -21.07 23.60
N LEU A 99 -5.21 -20.87 24.22
CA LEU A 99 -5.33 -20.65 25.64
C LEU A 99 -4.89 -21.88 26.45
N LYS A 100 -5.43 -23.08 26.16
CA LYS A 100 -5.16 -24.30 26.92
C LYS A 100 -3.76 -24.85 26.69
N ASP A 101 -3.30 -24.94 25.46
CA ASP A 101 -2.00 -25.54 25.13
C ASP A 101 -0.86 -24.58 25.49
N HIS A 102 -0.92 -23.30 25.01
CA HIS A 102 0.19 -22.38 25.18
C HIS A 102 0.17 -21.65 26.52
N ILE A 103 -0.94 -20.99 26.88
CA ILE A 103 -0.97 -20.13 28.07
C ILE A 103 -1.04 -20.96 29.38
N ILE A 104 -1.91 -21.96 29.43
CA ILE A 104 -2.07 -22.82 30.64
C ILE A 104 -1.02 -23.93 30.64
N GLY A 105 -0.85 -24.61 29.49
CA GLY A 105 -0.02 -25.81 29.40
C GLY A 105 1.45 -25.54 29.05
N GLY A 106 1.86 -24.29 28.77
CA GLY A 106 3.23 -23.90 28.43
C GLY A 106 3.75 -24.48 27.12
N LYS A 107 2.88 -24.96 26.22
CA LYS A 107 3.27 -25.60 24.94
C LYS A 107 2.66 -24.86 23.76
N VAL A 108 3.50 -24.24 22.94
CA VAL A 108 3.09 -23.53 21.71
C VAL A 108 2.21 -24.42 20.83
N PHE A 109 1.06 -23.91 20.41
CA PHE A 109 0.17 -24.55 19.44
C PHE A 109 0.79 -24.48 18.01
N LYS A 110 1.72 -25.41 17.72
CA LYS A 110 2.58 -25.40 16.52
C LYS A 110 1.83 -25.34 15.18
N LYS A 111 0.57 -25.79 15.12
CA LYS A 111 -0.20 -25.83 13.86
C LYS A 111 -0.48 -24.43 13.31
N ALA A 112 -0.65 -23.44 14.18
CA ALA A 112 -0.95 -22.06 13.82
C ALA A 112 0.21 -21.10 14.12
N ALA A 113 1.27 -21.55 14.80
CA ALA A 113 2.42 -20.69 15.09
C ALA A 113 3.16 -20.28 13.81
N ALA A 114 3.53 -19.02 13.76
CA ALA A 114 4.37 -18.47 12.68
C ALA A 114 5.72 -19.22 12.62
N LYS A 115 6.22 -19.40 11.43
CA LYS A 115 7.50 -20.09 11.21
C LYS A 115 8.66 -19.10 11.30
N GLU A 116 9.88 -19.63 11.39
CA GLU A 116 11.11 -18.84 11.50
C GLU A 116 11.25 -17.82 10.37
N ASP A 117 10.87 -18.18 9.14
CA ASP A 117 10.94 -17.30 7.98
C ASP A 117 10.07 -16.01 8.14
N TYR A 118 8.99 -16.06 8.92
CA TYR A 118 8.19 -14.87 9.28
C TYR A 118 9.01 -13.87 10.10
N TYR A 119 9.68 -14.33 11.14
CA TYR A 119 10.48 -13.47 12.02
C TYR A 119 11.71 -12.92 11.31
N GLU A 120 12.38 -13.76 10.51
CA GLU A 120 13.54 -13.34 9.70
C GLU A 120 13.16 -12.27 8.69
N ASN A 121 11.99 -12.36 8.05
CA ASN A 121 11.53 -11.37 7.09
C ASN A 121 11.19 -10.03 7.75
N ILE A 122 10.69 -10.04 9.00
CA ILE A 122 10.47 -8.80 9.76
C ILE A 122 11.81 -8.11 10.05
N LYS A 123 12.85 -8.85 10.42
CA LYS A 123 14.19 -8.31 10.72
C LYS A 123 14.87 -7.66 9.51
N LYS A 124 14.53 -8.09 8.28
CA LYS A 124 15.05 -7.52 7.03
C LYS A 124 14.45 -6.18 6.64
N GLN A 125 13.38 -5.75 7.30
CA GLN A 125 12.74 -4.46 7.06
C GLN A 125 13.40 -3.35 7.87
N GLN A 126 13.44 -2.16 7.30
CA GLN A 126 13.82 -0.93 7.99
C GLN A 126 12.57 -0.09 8.24
N ARG A 127 11.94 -0.25 9.42
CA ARG A 127 10.64 0.33 9.73
C ARG A 127 10.77 1.71 10.38
N VAL A 128 10.26 2.74 9.72
CA VAL A 128 10.20 4.14 10.16
C VAL A 128 8.75 4.62 10.24
N ALA A 129 8.04 4.62 9.11
CA ALA A 129 6.62 4.96 9.07
C ALA A 129 5.75 3.83 9.66
N LEU A 130 6.18 2.60 9.55
CA LEU A 130 5.53 1.41 10.12
C LEU A 130 6.11 0.99 11.49
N GLU A 131 6.91 1.83 12.15
CA GLU A 131 7.60 1.48 13.41
C GLU A 131 6.67 0.91 14.47
N PHE A 132 5.49 1.48 14.61
CA PHE A 132 4.51 1.11 15.64
C PHE A 132 3.44 0.12 15.18
N GLY A 133 3.40 -0.20 13.87
CA GLY A 133 2.47 -1.17 13.34
C GLY A 133 2.64 -2.56 13.96
N GLY A 134 1.58 -3.06 14.59
CA GLY A 134 1.59 -4.33 15.31
C GLY A 134 2.16 -4.28 16.74
N LYS A 135 2.51 -3.10 17.25
CA LYS A 135 3.11 -2.95 18.59
C LYS A 135 2.19 -2.25 19.60
N ILE A 136 1.43 -1.25 19.16
CA ILE A 136 0.56 -0.44 20.01
C ILE A 136 -0.88 -0.52 19.54
N ASP A 137 -1.80 -0.22 20.47
CA ASP A 137 -3.21 0.03 20.15
C ASP A 137 -3.32 1.39 19.44
N PRO A 138 -3.73 1.43 18.15
CA PRO A 138 -3.87 2.68 17.41
C PRO A 138 -4.95 3.63 17.95
N GLU A 139 -5.79 3.15 18.88
CA GLU A 139 -6.88 3.89 19.50
C GLU A 139 -6.53 4.38 20.91
N ASN A 140 -5.28 4.17 21.36
CA ASN A 140 -4.78 4.54 22.67
C ASN A 140 -3.57 5.48 22.59
N ILE A 141 -3.77 6.76 22.90
CA ILE A 141 -2.69 7.77 22.90
C ILE A 141 -1.62 7.48 23.95
N ASP A 142 -1.97 6.84 25.07
CA ASP A 142 -1.02 6.58 26.16
C ASP A 142 0.03 5.55 25.71
N GLU A 143 -0.37 4.48 25.02
CA GLU A 143 0.57 3.53 24.44
C GLU A 143 1.50 4.21 23.40
N TYR A 144 0.99 5.15 22.61
CA TYR A 144 1.84 5.93 21.69
C TYR A 144 2.84 6.81 22.42
N ILE A 145 2.42 7.46 23.53
CA ILE A 145 3.31 8.30 24.36
C ILE A 145 4.36 7.44 25.07
N GLU A 146 4.01 6.27 25.59
CA GLU A 146 4.93 5.32 26.26
C GLU A 146 6.07 4.88 25.36
N VAL A 147 5.81 4.62 24.07
CA VAL A 147 6.86 4.30 23.08
C VAL A 147 7.60 5.54 22.54
N GLY A 148 7.38 6.69 23.17
CA GLY A 148 8.05 7.97 22.86
C GLY A 148 7.38 8.77 21.77
N GLY A 149 6.11 8.57 21.50
CA GLY A 149 5.30 9.45 20.67
C GLY A 149 5.20 10.84 21.27
N TYR A 150 4.98 11.82 20.40
CA TYR A 150 4.96 13.26 20.71
C TYR A 150 6.27 13.84 21.28
N SER A 151 7.33 13.02 21.42
CA SER A 151 8.65 13.54 21.81
C SER A 151 9.29 14.39 20.71
N GLY A 152 9.01 14.07 19.44
CA GLY A 152 9.41 14.89 18.30
C GLY A 152 8.75 16.26 18.31
N LEU A 153 7.44 16.32 18.60
CA LEU A 153 6.72 17.59 18.77
C LEU A 153 7.26 18.38 19.95
N LYS A 154 7.45 17.75 21.12
CA LYS A 154 8.01 18.40 22.30
C LYS A 154 9.37 19.04 22.01
N LYS A 155 10.24 18.36 21.26
CA LYS A 155 11.52 18.90 20.80
C LYS A 155 11.32 20.05 19.82
N ALA A 156 10.44 19.89 18.83
CA ALA A 156 10.16 20.92 17.82
C ALA A 156 9.69 22.23 18.43
N LEU A 157 8.81 22.19 19.44
CA LEU A 157 8.32 23.39 20.15
C LEU A 157 9.41 24.16 20.91
N GLN A 158 10.58 23.57 21.14
CA GLN A 158 11.76 24.21 21.72
C GLN A 158 12.73 24.77 20.67
N MET A 159 12.51 24.48 19.41
CA MET A 159 13.34 24.93 18.27
C MET A 159 12.70 26.15 17.61
N LYS A 160 13.54 26.93 16.89
CA LYS A 160 12.98 27.94 15.98
C LYS A 160 12.32 27.24 14.77
N PRO A 161 11.19 27.76 14.27
CA PRO A 161 10.54 27.23 13.07
C PRO A 161 11.48 27.01 11.87
N SER A 162 12.41 27.98 11.63
CA SER A 162 13.41 27.87 10.57
C SER A 162 14.36 26.67 10.75
N ASP A 163 14.75 26.37 11.98
CA ASP A 163 15.73 25.33 12.28
C ASP A 163 15.11 23.93 12.04
N ILE A 164 13.81 23.79 12.28
CA ILE A 164 13.05 22.57 11.94
C ILE A 164 13.07 22.35 10.43
N ILE A 165 12.84 23.41 9.63
CA ILE A 165 12.88 23.33 8.17
C ILE A 165 14.26 22.89 7.69
N GLU A 166 15.33 23.48 8.23
CA GLU A 166 16.70 23.10 7.88
C GLU A 166 17.02 21.64 8.32
N ASP A 167 16.50 21.19 9.45
CA ASP A 167 16.65 19.79 9.90
C ASP A 167 15.95 18.80 8.94
N ILE A 168 14.76 19.15 8.43
CA ILE A 168 14.07 18.37 7.41
C ILE A 168 14.82 18.41 6.06
N ILE A 169 15.44 19.53 5.67
CA ILE A 169 16.32 19.60 4.50
C ILE A 169 17.52 18.67 4.69
N ALA A 170 18.20 18.77 5.85
CA ALA A 170 19.38 17.97 6.17
C ALA A 170 19.10 16.46 6.24
N SER A 171 17.88 16.08 6.58
CA SER A 171 17.46 14.67 6.56
C SER A 171 17.41 14.06 5.16
N GLY A 172 17.28 14.89 4.12
CA GLY A 172 17.08 14.42 2.75
C GLY A 172 15.70 13.80 2.50
N LEU A 173 14.72 14.01 3.39
CA LEU A 173 13.36 13.48 3.24
C LEU A 173 12.73 13.95 1.93
N ARG A 174 12.29 12.99 1.13
CA ARG A 174 11.53 13.22 -0.10
C ARG A 174 10.06 12.91 0.10
N GLY A 175 9.21 13.59 -0.65
CA GLY A 175 7.76 13.36 -0.60
C GLY A 175 7.39 11.94 -1.06
N LYS A 176 6.66 11.21 -0.23
CA LYS A 176 6.41 9.77 -0.39
C LYS A 176 5.13 9.43 -1.17
N GLY A 177 4.41 10.44 -1.64
CA GLY A 177 3.20 10.26 -2.49
C GLY A 177 3.48 10.02 -3.98
N GLY A 178 4.72 9.70 -4.37
CA GLY A 178 5.09 9.32 -5.75
C GLY A 178 5.96 10.33 -6.49
N GLY A 179 5.79 11.63 -6.27
CA GLY A 179 6.56 12.66 -6.97
C GLY A 179 7.98 12.91 -6.46
N GLY A 180 8.35 12.39 -5.28
CA GLY A 180 9.71 12.42 -4.75
C GLY A 180 10.33 13.81 -4.56
N PHE A 181 9.54 14.89 -4.47
CA PHE A 181 10.08 16.23 -4.27
C PHE A 181 10.69 16.38 -2.86
N VAL A 182 11.84 17.08 -2.75
CA VAL A 182 12.51 17.28 -1.46
C VAL A 182 11.63 18.07 -0.50
N THR A 183 11.21 17.41 0.57
CA THR A 183 10.16 17.90 1.49
C THR A 183 10.53 19.23 2.13
N GLY A 184 11.74 19.36 2.66
CA GLY A 184 12.18 20.59 3.35
C GLY A 184 12.20 21.83 2.46
N TYR A 185 12.55 21.70 1.17
CA TYR A 185 12.48 22.84 0.24
C TYR A 185 11.03 23.27 -0.03
N LYS A 186 10.10 22.32 -0.06
CA LYS A 186 8.67 22.62 -0.16
C LYS A 186 8.17 23.39 1.07
N TRP A 187 8.62 22.98 2.27
CA TRP A 187 8.32 23.69 3.51
C TRP A 187 8.88 25.10 3.51
N LYS A 188 10.14 25.26 3.12
CA LYS A 188 10.79 26.58 3.02
C LYS A 188 10.04 27.53 2.08
N LYS A 189 9.56 27.03 0.93
CA LYS A 189 8.71 27.82 0.02
C LYS A 189 7.41 28.24 0.67
N ALA A 190 6.71 27.32 1.35
CA ALA A 190 5.44 27.63 2.01
C ALA A 190 5.60 28.61 3.18
N ALA A 191 6.67 28.47 3.97
CA ALA A 191 6.98 29.37 5.09
C ALA A 191 7.27 30.80 4.62
N ASN A 192 7.94 30.97 3.48
CA ASN A 192 8.34 32.26 2.93
C ASN A 192 7.31 32.87 1.97
N ALA A 193 6.22 32.16 1.66
CA ALA A 193 5.20 32.67 0.77
C ALA A 193 4.45 33.87 1.40
N PRO A 194 4.13 34.90 0.60
CA PRO A 194 3.32 36.03 1.08
C PRO A 194 1.97 35.55 1.59
N THR A 195 1.53 36.15 2.71
CA THR A 195 0.22 35.87 3.31
C THR A 195 -0.67 37.12 3.29
N ASP A 196 -1.92 36.94 3.66
CA ASP A 196 -2.81 38.05 3.99
C ASP A 196 -2.46 38.72 5.34
N ASP A 197 -3.21 39.73 5.71
CA ASP A 197 -3.02 40.47 6.96
C ASP A 197 -3.21 39.58 8.22
N LEU A 198 -3.85 38.44 8.08
CA LEU A 198 -4.05 37.45 9.14
C LEU A 198 -2.93 36.40 9.21
N GLY A 199 -1.99 36.44 8.28
CA GLY A 199 -0.91 35.46 8.22
C GLY A 199 -1.38 34.06 7.78
N THR A 200 -2.53 33.96 7.09
CA THR A 200 -3.20 32.68 6.79
C THR A 200 -2.33 31.75 5.96
N ARG A 201 -2.06 30.56 6.48
CA ARG A 201 -1.44 29.41 5.81
C ARG A 201 -2.17 28.13 6.17
N TYR A 202 -2.35 27.27 5.17
CA TYR A 202 -2.94 25.94 5.38
C TYR A 202 -1.88 24.85 5.30
N ILE A 203 -2.10 23.77 6.04
CA ILE A 203 -1.28 22.58 5.96
C ILE A 203 -2.17 21.34 5.80
N MET A 204 -1.78 20.40 4.93
CA MET A 204 -2.65 19.29 4.58
C MET A 204 -1.92 17.95 4.53
N VAL A 205 -2.64 16.91 4.92
CA VAL A 205 -2.29 15.51 4.61
C VAL A 205 -3.04 15.10 3.35
N ASN A 206 -2.30 14.57 2.38
CA ASN A 206 -2.88 13.80 1.28
C ASN A 206 -2.93 12.33 1.70
N GLY A 207 -4.10 11.86 2.09
CA GLY A 207 -4.43 10.46 2.38
C GLY A 207 -5.35 9.84 1.32
N ASP A 208 -5.44 10.45 0.13
CA ASP A 208 -6.16 9.88 -1.01
C ASP A 208 -5.24 8.90 -1.76
N GLU A 209 -5.46 7.62 -1.55
CA GLU A 209 -4.67 6.54 -2.11
C GLU A 209 -5.55 5.67 -3.02
N GLY A 210 -5.85 6.20 -4.21
CA GLY A 210 -6.79 5.59 -5.15
C GLY A 210 -6.21 4.49 -6.05
N ASN A 211 -4.91 4.19 -6.00
CA ASN A 211 -4.30 3.13 -6.80
C ASN A 211 -4.75 1.75 -6.29
N PRO A 212 -5.31 0.86 -7.12
CA PRO A 212 -5.89 -0.43 -6.70
C PRO A 212 -4.93 -1.35 -5.92
N ALA A 213 -3.63 -1.25 -6.20
CA ALA A 213 -2.61 -2.08 -5.55
C ALA A 213 -1.94 -1.40 -4.35
N SER A 214 -2.37 -0.18 -3.97
CA SER A 214 -1.76 0.63 -2.93
C SER A 214 -2.65 0.71 -1.70
N TYR A 215 -2.04 0.55 -0.52
CA TYR A 215 -2.71 0.68 0.78
C TYR A 215 -1.74 1.10 1.90
N MET A 216 -0.65 1.79 1.54
CA MET A 216 0.38 2.25 2.48
C MET A 216 -0.15 3.36 3.36
N ASP A 217 -0.71 4.42 2.75
CA ASP A 217 -1.20 5.59 3.46
C ASP A 217 -2.37 5.22 4.38
N ARG A 218 -3.30 4.41 3.88
CA ARG A 218 -4.38 3.85 4.68
C ARG A 218 -3.84 3.10 5.89
N SER A 219 -2.86 2.20 5.69
CA SER A 219 -2.29 1.39 6.77
C SER A 219 -1.53 2.22 7.80
N VAL A 220 -0.85 3.31 7.38
CA VAL A 220 -0.20 4.26 8.30
C VAL A 220 -1.24 5.01 9.13
N MET A 221 -2.31 5.53 8.49
CA MET A 221 -3.40 6.23 9.18
C MET A 221 -4.21 5.32 10.10
N GLU A 222 -4.40 4.05 9.73
CA GLU A 222 -5.07 3.05 10.57
C GLU A 222 -4.17 2.51 11.68
N GLY A 223 -2.87 2.32 11.40
CA GLY A 223 -1.95 1.62 12.28
C GLY A 223 -1.35 2.48 13.38
N CYS A 224 -1.10 3.76 13.10
CA CYS A 224 -0.63 4.74 14.07
C CYS A 224 -1.05 6.17 13.68
N PRO A 225 -2.35 6.54 13.82
CA PRO A 225 -2.86 7.85 13.43
C PRO A 225 -2.16 9.00 14.15
N HIS A 226 -1.75 8.80 15.42
CA HIS A 226 -1.02 9.80 16.21
C HIS A 226 0.33 10.19 15.57
N GLN A 227 1.01 9.28 14.88
CA GLN A 227 2.27 9.57 14.21
C GLN A 227 2.07 10.55 13.05
N VAL A 228 0.98 10.42 12.30
CA VAL A 228 0.59 11.36 11.23
C VAL A 228 0.21 12.71 11.82
N VAL A 229 -0.60 12.70 12.89
CA VAL A 229 -1.04 13.93 13.59
C VAL A 229 0.15 14.67 14.18
N GLU A 230 1.07 14.00 14.86
CA GLU A 230 2.31 14.59 15.39
C GLU A 230 3.13 15.25 14.28
N GLY A 231 3.37 14.55 13.18
CA GLY A 231 4.12 15.08 12.05
C GLY A 231 3.48 16.31 11.43
N LEU A 232 2.15 16.32 11.32
CA LEU A 232 1.40 17.45 10.79
C LEU A 232 1.50 18.68 11.73
N ILE A 233 1.41 18.50 13.05
CA ILE A 233 1.57 19.58 14.04
C ILE A 233 2.99 20.15 13.98
N ILE A 234 4.02 19.31 13.88
CA ILE A 234 5.42 19.75 13.70
C ILE A 234 5.55 20.62 12.44
N GLY A 235 5.00 20.16 11.32
CA GLY A 235 5.00 20.92 10.07
C GLY A 235 4.25 22.24 10.18
N ALA A 236 3.10 22.24 10.87
CA ALA A 236 2.30 23.43 11.10
C ALA A 236 3.08 24.48 11.91
N TYR A 237 3.75 24.05 12.97
CA TYR A 237 4.61 24.93 13.76
C TYR A 237 5.78 25.49 12.92
N ALA A 238 6.41 24.63 12.10
CA ALA A 238 7.55 25.03 11.27
C ALA A 238 7.21 26.09 10.20
N ILE A 239 6.01 26.05 9.61
CA ILE A 239 5.58 27.02 8.60
C ILE A 239 4.62 28.07 9.15
N GLN A 240 4.31 28.05 10.44
CA GLN A 240 3.31 28.91 11.09
C GLN A 240 1.95 28.81 10.40
N ALA A 241 1.46 27.56 10.22
CA ALA A 241 0.15 27.33 9.65
C ALA A 241 -0.96 27.65 10.67
N THR A 242 -2.10 28.12 10.14
CA THR A 242 -3.26 28.52 10.95
C THR A 242 -4.27 27.38 11.12
N GLU A 243 -4.35 26.47 10.14
CA GLU A 243 -5.31 25.37 10.14
C GLU A 243 -4.76 24.17 9.37
N GLY A 244 -5.08 22.95 9.86
CA GLY A 244 -4.69 21.68 9.29
C GLY A 244 -5.86 20.85 8.79
N ILE A 245 -5.65 20.14 7.68
CA ILE A 245 -6.68 19.30 7.07
C ILE A 245 -6.07 17.95 6.74
N ILE A 246 -6.69 16.88 7.25
CA ILE A 246 -6.37 15.53 6.81
C ILE A 246 -7.42 15.13 5.78
N TYR A 247 -7.03 15.14 4.51
CA TYR A 247 -7.88 14.65 3.43
C TYR A 247 -7.69 13.16 3.28
N THR A 248 -8.75 12.39 3.39
CA THR A 248 -8.76 10.93 3.21
C THR A 248 -10.01 10.50 2.44
N ARG A 249 -9.97 9.30 1.87
CA ARG A 249 -11.12 8.73 1.16
C ARG A 249 -12.25 8.39 2.13
N SER A 250 -13.49 8.57 1.73
CA SER A 250 -14.68 8.23 2.53
C SER A 250 -14.84 6.72 2.75
N ASP A 251 -14.33 5.88 1.83
CA ASP A 251 -14.32 4.42 1.95
C ASP A 251 -13.27 3.89 2.96
N TYR A 252 -12.39 4.76 3.50
CA TYR A 252 -11.43 4.41 4.54
C TYR A 252 -12.00 4.57 5.96
N ALA A 253 -13.17 3.98 6.21
CA ALA A 253 -13.93 4.15 7.44
C ALA A 253 -13.13 3.94 8.74
N ILE A 254 -12.20 2.98 8.76
CA ILE A 254 -11.32 2.71 9.93
C ILE A 254 -10.33 3.86 10.12
N ALA A 255 -9.70 4.34 9.05
CA ALA A 255 -8.77 5.47 9.11
C ALA A 255 -9.48 6.74 9.58
N VAL A 256 -10.66 7.07 8.99
CA VAL A 256 -11.48 8.22 9.39
C VAL A 256 -11.81 8.16 10.87
N ARG A 257 -12.29 7.01 11.37
CA ARG A 257 -12.64 6.82 12.78
C ARG A 257 -11.42 6.99 13.69
N ARG A 258 -10.30 6.36 13.37
CA ARG A 258 -9.07 6.41 14.18
C ARG A 258 -8.41 7.78 14.16
N LEU A 259 -8.40 8.46 13.02
CA LEU A 259 -7.92 9.84 12.92
C LEU A 259 -8.76 10.79 13.78
N ASN A 260 -10.10 10.73 13.68
CA ASN A 260 -10.97 11.58 14.52
C ASN A 260 -10.77 11.29 16.01
N MET A 261 -10.58 10.03 16.41
CA MET A 261 -10.25 9.65 17.78
C MET A 261 -8.90 10.24 18.20
N ALA A 262 -7.86 10.10 17.38
CA ALA A 262 -6.53 10.64 17.66
C ALA A 262 -6.55 12.16 17.81
N LEU A 263 -7.29 12.87 16.96
CA LEU A 263 -7.46 14.32 17.07
C LEU A 263 -8.17 14.72 18.39
N LYS A 264 -9.20 13.97 18.78
CA LYS A 264 -9.88 14.20 20.05
C LYS A 264 -8.93 14.00 21.22
N GLN A 265 -8.22 12.86 21.28
CA GLN A 265 -7.24 12.56 22.33
C GLN A 265 -6.10 13.58 22.38
N ALA A 266 -5.59 14.03 21.22
CA ALA A 266 -4.55 15.07 21.16
C ALA A 266 -5.04 16.40 21.74
N ARG A 267 -6.30 16.81 21.48
CA ARG A 267 -6.90 18.01 22.09
C ARG A 267 -7.03 17.86 23.61
N GLU A 268 -7.50 16.73 24.09
CA GLU A 268 -7.64 16.45 25.53
C GLU A 268 -6.31 16.49 26.29
N ARG A 269 -5.19 16.19 25.59
CA ARG A 269 -3.82 16.25 26.14
C ARG A 269 -3.10 17.57 25.92
N GLY A 270 -3.76 18.61 25.35
CA GLY A 270 -3.16 19.89 25.02
C GLY A 270 -2.05 19.83 23.96
N LEU A 271 -2.08 18.79 23.12
CA LEU A 271 -1.15 18.60 21.99
C LEU A 271 -1.72 19.19 20.69
N LEU A 272 -3.00 19.60 20.71
CA LEU A 272 -3.71 20.22 19.60
C LEU A 272 -4.70 21.25 20.18
N GLY A 273 -5.02 22.31 19.44
CA GLY A 273 -5.91 23.39 19.84
C GLY A 273 -5.15 24.64 20.26
N LYS A 274 -5.49 25.20 21.42
CA LYS A 274 -4.88 26.44 21.92
C LYS A 274 -3.64 26.18 22.77
N ASN A 275 -2.61 27.02 22.62
CA ASN A 275 -1.41 27.05 23.45
C ASN A 275 -0.73 25.67 23.55
N ILE A 276 -0.49 25.03 22.42
CA ILE A 276 0.05 23.67 22.31
C ILE A 276 1.36 23.53 23.12
N GLY A 277 1.41 22.54 24.01
CA GLY A 277 2.57 22.30 24.86
C GLY A 277 2.93 23.46 25.79
N GLY A 278 1.99 24.38 26.08
CA GLY A 278 2.20 25.57 26.90
C GLY A 278 2.92 26.72 26.17
N THR A 279 3.00 26.71 24.86
CA THR A 279 3.56 27.79 24.01
C THR A 279 2.44 28.73 23.53
N ASP A 280 2.80 29.81 22.83
CA ASP A 280 1.84 30.71 22.19
C ASP A 280 1.27 30.13 20.87
N PHE A 281 1.79 28.99 20.41
CA PHE A 281 1.32 28.35 19.19
C PHE A 281 -0.04 27.68 19.39
N SER A 282 -0.99 28.04 18.53
CA SER A 282 -2.35 27.49 18.52
C SER A 282 -2.66 26.99 17.11
N PHE A 283 -3.11 25.75 17.00
CA PHE A 283 -3.35 25.10 15.73
C PHE A 283 -4.37 23.97 15.90
N ASP A 284 -5.30 23.83 14.98
CA ASP A 284 -6.26 22.73 15.01
C ASP A 284 -6.35 22.03 13.66
N ILE A 285 -6.83 20.78 13.70
CA ILE A 285 -6.92 19.87 12.55
C ILE A 285 -8.32 19.29 12.48
N TYR A 286 -8.84 19.15 11.26
CA TYR A 286 -10.02 18.33 11.01
C TYR A 286 -9.79 17.32 9.89
N VAL A 287 -10.59 16.25 9.89
CA VAL A 287 -10.62 15.26 8.82
C VAL A 287 -11.62 15.69 7.77
N HIS A 288 -11.20 15.73 6.52
CA HIS A 288 -12.06 15.92 5.36
C HIS A 288 -12.20 14.62 4.60
N GLU A 289 -13.41 14.08 4.57
CA GLU A 289 -13.74 12.89 3.79
C GLU A 289 -13.96 13.28 2.34
N GLY A 290 -13.02 12.88 1.49
CA GLY A 290 -13.04 13.16 0.06
C GLY A 290 -13.87 12.18 -0.72
N MET A 291 -13.98 12.44 -2.02
CA MET A 291 -14.60 11.53 -2.98
C MET A 291 -13.63 10.36 -3.27
N GLU A 292 -14.16 9.23 -3.68
CA GLU A 292 -13.39 8.01 -3.96
C GLU A 292 -12.69 8.02 -5.33
N ALA A 293 -12.64 9.18 -6.01
CA ALA A 293 -12.05 9.34 -7.32
C ALA A 293 -10.52 9.42 -7.25
N PHE A 294 -9.82 8.65 -8.08
CA PHE A 294 -8.35 8.61 -8.14
C PHE A 294 -7.72 9.99 -8.40
N ILE A 295 -8.40 10.85 -9.20
CA ILE A 295 -7.94 12.23 -9.42
C ILE A 295 -7.93 13.08 -8.14
N GLY A 296 -8.66 12.69 -7.10
CA GLY A 296 -8.65 13.34 -5.79
C GLY A 296 -7.27 13.36 -5.15
N GLY A 297 -6.39 12.42 -5.48
CA GLY A 297 -4.99 12.40 -5.04
C GLY A 297 -4.09 13.47 -5.68
N GLU A 298 -4.50 14.09 -6.81
CA GLU A 298 -3.75 15.19 -7.38
C GLU A 298 -3.93 16.47 -6.53
N SER A 299 -2.82 17.15 -6.23
CA SER A 299 -2.76 18.20 -5.21
C SER A 299 -3.79 19.32 -5.41
N THR A 300 -3.96 19.81 -6.64
CA THR A 300 -4.88 20.91 -6.93
C THR A 300 -6.33 20.46 -7.06
N ALA A 301 -6.56 19.23 -7.46
CA ALA A 301 -7.87 18.58 -7.48
C ALA A 301 -8.37 18.30 -6.05
N LEU A 302 -7.47 17.82 -5.18
CA LEU A 302 -7.73 17.62 -3.75
C LEU A 302 -8.18 18.92 -3.08
N MET A 303 -7.44 20.03 -3.31
CA MET A 303 -7.82 21.33 -2.78
C MET A 303 -9.16 21.83 -3.33
N ALA A 304 -9.43 21.60 -4.63
CA ALA A 304 -10.72 21.94 -5.21
C ALA A 304 -11.87 21.15 -4.56
N SER A 305 -11.65 19.88 -4.19
CA SER A 305 -12.61 19.07 -3.44
C SER A 305 -12.90 19.66 -2.06
N VAL A 306 -11.87 20.04 -1.30
CA VAL A 306 -12.03 20.71 0.00
C VAL A 306 -12.76 22.06 -0.14
N GLU A 307 -12.55 22.79 -1.23
CA GLU A 307 -13.26 24.02 -1.57
C GLU A 307 -14.74 23.79 -1.98
N GLY A 308 -15.23 22.55 -2.01
CA GLY A 308 -16.57 22.20 -2.49
C GLY A 308 -16.74 22.32 -4.00
N LYS A 309 -15.65 22.31 -4.76
CA LYS A 309 -15.63 22.39 -6.22
C LYS A 309 -15.37 21.02 -6.84
N ARG A 310 -15.70 20.89 -8.13
CA ARG A 310 -15.32 19.69 -8.87
C ARG A 310 -13.79 19.50 -8.87
N PRO A 311 -13.28 18.30 -8.54
CA PRO A 311 -11.85 18.04 -8.39
C PRO A 311 -11.14 17.99 -9.76
N PHE A 312 -10.98 19.14 -10.37
CA PHE A 312 -10.22 19.32 -11.58
C PHE A 312 -8.82 19.84 -11.29
N PRO A 313 -7.76 19.20 -11.83
CA PRO A 313 -6.41 19.73 -11.76
C PRO A 313 -6.30 21.14 -12.34
N LYS A 314 -5.43 21.94 -11.74
CA LYS A 314 -5.06 23.28 -12.21
C LYS A 314 -3.65 23.25 -12.80
N ALA A 315 -3.42 24.05 -13.84
CA ALA A 315 -2.07 24.25 -14.34
C ALA A 315 -1.17 24.89 -13.27
N GLN A 316 0.10 24.49 -13.26
CA GLN A 316 1.12 25.05 -12.40
C GLN A 316 2.22 25.69 -13.27
N PRO A 317 2.85 26.79 -12.87
CA PRO A 317 2.63 27.62 -11.68
C PRO A 317 1.33 28.44 -11.73
N PRO A 318 0.84 29.05 -10.60
CA PRO A 318 1.47 29.05 -9.28
C PRO A 318 1.36 27.71 -8.57
N HIS A 319 2.37 27.36 -7.76
CA HIS A 319 2.33 26.17 -6.94
C HIS A 319 1.45 26.35 -5.71
N SER A 320 0.97 25.26 -5.13
CA SER A 320 0.11 25.30 -3.92
C SER A 320 0.78 26.00 -2.74
N THR A 321 2.10 25.92 -2.63
CA THR A 321 2.88 26.62 -1.60
C THR A 321 2.80 28.14 -1.71
N GLU A 322 2.40 28.67 -2.88
CA GLU A 322 2.21 30.09 -3.15
C GLU A 322 0.71 30.43 -3.18
N LYS A 323 -0.08 29.62 -3.88
CA LYS A 323 -1.52 29.84 -4.08
C LYS A 323 -2.29 28.52 -4.14
N GLY A 324 -2.56 27.96 -2.97
CA GLY A 324 -3.28 26.70 -2.80
C GLY A 324 -4.74 26.87 -2.41
N LEU A 325 -5.13 26.27 -1.28
CA LEU A 325 -6.49 26.24 -0.74
C LEU A 325 -7.01 27.66 -0.50
N TRP A 326 -8.20 27.95 -1.02
CA TRP A 326 -8.83 29.29 -1.03
C TRP A 326 -7.88 30.42 -1.46
N GLY A 327 -6.91 30.08 -2.31
CA GLY A 327 -5.93 31.03 -2.84
C GLY A 327 -4.84 31.43 -1.84
N LYS A 328 -4.68 30.73 -0.73
CA LYS A 328 -3.66 30.98 0.30
C LYS A 328 -2.51 30.00 0.18
N PRO A 329 -1.31 30.34 0.70
CA PRO A 329 -0.20 29.40 0.77
C PRO A 329 -0.61 28.11 1.48
N THR A 330 -0.38 26.97 0.83
CA THR A 330 -0.80 25.66 1.35
C THR A 330 0.32 24.65 1.19
N LEU A 331 0.73 24.06 2.30
CA LEU A 331 1.68 22.95 2.33
C LEU A 331 0.93 21.63 2.35
N LEU A 332 1.05 20.85 1.30
CA LEU A 332 0.46 19.52 1.18
C LEU A 332 1.56 18.46 1.11
N ASN A 333 1.54 17.49 2.01
CA ASN A 333 2.37 16.28 1.92
C ASN A 333 1.50 15.03 2.09
N ASN A 334 2.02 13.91 1.63
CA ASN A 334 1.42 12.59 1.76
C ASN A 334 1.44 12.09 3.23
N ALA A 335 0.54 11.17 3.61
CA ALA A 335 0.42 10.66 4.98
C ALA A 335 1.69 9.98 5.50
N GLU A 336 2.33 9.13 4.68
CA GLU A 336 3.61 8.49 5.05
C GLU A 336 4.73 9.52 5.25
N THR A 337 4.73 10.61 4.48
CA THR A 337 5.69 11.70 4.67
C THR A 337 5.54 12.33 6.05
N TRP A 338 4.31 12.61 6.48
CA TRP A 338 4.04 13.18 7.80
C TRP A 338 4.42 12.23 8.94
N ALA A 339 4.08 10.95 8.83
CA ALA A 339 4.51 9.95 9.79
C ALA A 339 6.04 9.87 9.92
N THR A 340 6.77 10.04 8.81
CA THR A 340 8.23 10.06 8.80
C THR A 340 8.82 11.30 9.49
N VAL A 341 8.16 12.46 9.38
CA VAL A 341 8.59 13.70 10.05
C VAL A 341 8.69 13.52 11.56
N SER A 342 7.69 12.89 12.21
CA SER A 342 7.74 12.66 13.66
C SER A 342 8.97 11.83 14.07
N ALA A 343 9.29 10.78 13.29
CA ALA A 343 10.46 9.94 13.53
C ALA A 343 11.79 10.72 13.34
N ILE A 344 11.89 11.60 12.32
CA ILE A 344 13.08 12.43 12.08
C ILE A 344 13.30 13.39 13.24
N LEU A 345 12.26 14.07 13.72
CA LEU A 345 12.41 15.01 14.84
C LEU A 345 12.79 14.29 16.15
N LYS A 346 12.25 13.07 16.37
CA LYS A 346 12.59 12.22 17.51
C LYS A 346 14.04 11.74 17.47
N LYS A 347 14.46 11.13 16.34
CA LYS A 347 15.74 10.40 16.22
C LYS A 347 16.88 11.24 15.60
N GLY A 348 16.55 12.34 14.91
CA GLY A 348 17.47 13.28 14.28
C GLY A 348 17.65 13.06 12.78
N SER A 349 17.95 14.17 12.08
CA SER A 349 18.13 14.20 10.62
C SER A 349 19.29 13.32 10.14
N LYS A 350 20.40 13.26 10.87
CA LYS A 350 21.56 12.41 10.56
C LYS A 350 21.22 10.91 10.61
N TRP A 351 20.40 10.51 11.59
CA TRP A 351 19.93 9.13 11.66
C TRP A 351 19.13 8.76 10.40
N TYR A 352 18.20 9.63 9.97
CA TYR A 352 17.40 9.36 8.78
C TYR A 352 18.23 9.36 7.50
N SER A 353 19.14 10.33 7.36
CA SER A 353 20.01 10.44 6.18
C SER A 353 21.09 9.37 6.08
N SER A 354 21.33 8.58 7.14
CA SER A 354 22.22 7.43 7.09
C SER A 354 21.62 6.21 6.39
N MET A 355 20.30 6.20 6.17
CA MET A 355 19.59 5.19 5.39
C MET A 355 19.43 5.65 3.94
N GLY A 356 19.27 4.70 3.01
CA GLY A 356 19.13 4.98 1.59
C GLY A 356 20.46 5.11 0.86
N ASN A 357 20.38 5.59 -0.37
CA ASN A 357 21.53 5.83 -1.25
C ASN A 357 21.72 7.34 -1.53
N ASP A 358 22.58 7.69 -2.46
CA ASP A 358 22.83 9.10 -2.80
C ASP A 358 21.67 9.76 -3.53
N ASN A 359 20.84 9.00 -4.24
CA ASN A 359 19.66 9.50 -4.93
C ASN A 359 18.50 9.78 -3.97
N ALA A 360 18.30 8.91 -2.96
CA ALA A 360 17.20 9.03 -2.02
C ALA A 360 17.58 8.54 -0.62
N LYS A 361 17.37 9.40 0.38
CA LYS A 361 17.62 9.07 1.79
C LYS A 361 16.39 8.50 2.47
N GLY A 362 16.64 7.67 3.49
CA GLY A 362 15.61 7.08 4.33
C GLY A 362 14.98 5.83 3.74
N THR A 363 13.73 5.61 4.07
CA THR A 363 12.96 4.41 3.76
C THR A 363 11.73 4.71 2.91
N LYS A 364 11.09 3.67 2.38
CA LYS A 364 9.77 3.76 1.74
C LYS A 364 8.93 2.53 2.07
N VAL A 365 7.66 2.76 2.35
CA VAL A 365 6.67 1.68 2.51
C VAL A 365 6.21 1.22 1.13
N TRP A 366 6.21 -0.10 0.91
CA TRP A 366 5.82 -0.74 -0.33
C TRP A 366 4.67 -1.72 -0.12
N ALA A 367 3.67 -1.66 -0.99
CA ALA A 367 2.64 -2.69 -1.10
C ALA A 367 3.09 -3.75 -2.13
N LEU A 368 3.21 -4.99 -1.68
CA LEU A 368 3.78 -6.11 -2.41
C LEU A 368 2.69 -7.10 -2.78
N SER A 369 2.61 -7.46 -4.06
CA SER A 369 1.58 -8.35 -4.59
C SER A 369 2.08 -9.22 -5.74
N GLY A 370 1.17 -9.97 -6.37
CA GLY A 370 1.47 -10.85 -7.49
C GLY A 370 1.74 -12.30 -7.09
N ASN A 371 2.58 -12.97 -7.84
CA ASN A 371 2.88 -14.40 -7.68
C ASN A 371 3.98 -14.69 -6.65
N ILE A 372 4.28 -13.77 -5.76
CA ILE A 372 5.24 -13.96 -4.66
C ILE A 372 4.65 -14.77 -3.50
N LYS A 373 5.53 -15.39 -2.70
CA LYS A 373 5.08 -16.25 -1.59
C LYS A 373 4.48 -15.44 -0.44
N TYR A 374 5.08 -14.29 -0.09
CA TYR A 374 4.61 -13.40 0.97
C TYR A 374 4.19 -12.06 0.39
N ASN A 375 2.88 -11.85 0.30
CA ASN A 375 2.25 -10.58 -0.09
C ASN A 375 1.98 -9.73 1.16
N GLY A 376 2.03 -8.43 1.02
CA GLY A 376 1.70 -7.53 2.12
C GLY A 376 2.33 -6.16 2.01
N LEU A 377 2.45 -5.49 3.16
CA LEU A 377 3.00 -4.15 3.29
C LEU A 377 4.34 -4.23 4.04
N MET A 378 5.39 -3.71 3.45
CA MET A 378 6.73 -3.76 4.03
C MET A 378 7.49 -2.46 3.82
N GLU A 379 8.38 -2.10 4.73
CA GLU A 379 9.17 -0.87 4.63
C GLU A 379 10.65 -1.20 4.47
N PHE A 380 11.25 -0.62 3.44
CA PHE A 380 12.64 -0.86 3.07
C PHE A 380 13.44 0.43 2.98
N ASP A 381 14.73 0.30 3.19
CA ASP A 381 15.74 1.28 2.84
C ASP A 381 15.70 1.56 1.32
N MET A 382 15.87 2.82 0.93
CA MET A 382 15.81 3.23 -0.48
C MET A 382 16.93 2.67 -1.37
N SER A 383 17.96 2.02 -0.79
CA SER A 383 19.01 1.31 -1.53
C SER A 383 18.64 -0.13 -1.87
N THR A 384 17.60 -0.68 -1.25
CA THR A 384 17.15 -2.06 -1.46
C THR A 384 16.68 -2.27 -2.90
N THR A 385 16.99 -3.42 -3.50
CA THR A 385 16.62 -3.77 -4.88
C THR A 385 15.35 -4.61 -4.95
N PHE A 386 14.70 -4.65 -6.13
CA PHE A 386 13.57 -5.57 -6.33
C PHE A 386 13.96 -7.03 -6.10
N ARG A 387 15.18 -7.43 -6.50
CA ARG A 387 15.66 -8.81 -6.30
C ARG A 387 15.68 -9.17 -4.82
N GLU A 388 16.30 -8.35 -3.99
CA GLU A 388 16.38 -8.58 -2.54
C GLU A 388 14.99 -8.67 -1.93
N VAL A 389 14.05 -7.79 -2.34
CA VAL A 389 12.68 -7.86 -1.82
C VAL A 389 11.97 -9.13 -2.29
N ILE A 390 12.04 -9.46 -3.58
CA ILE A 390 11.33 -10.63 -4.14
C ILE A 390 11.92 -11.93 -3.58
N GLU A 391 13.23 -12.10 -3.61
CA GLU A 391 13.89 -13.36 -3.27
C GLU A 391 14.06 -13.51 -1.75
N ASP A 392 14.66 -12.51 -1.09
CA ASP A 392 15.08 -12.63 0.29
C ASP A 392 13.94 -12.35 1.30
N VAL A 393 13.02 -11.43 0.97
CA VAL A 393 11.95 -11.04 1.88
C VAL A 393 10.64 -11.73 1.54
N CYS A 394 10.23 -11.70 0.27
CA CYS A 394 8.97 -12.30 -0.15
C CYS A 394 9.05 -13.81 -0.37
N GLY A 395 10.23 -14.42 -0.25
CA GLY A 395 10.44 -15.87 -0.38
C GLY A 395 10.35 -16.39 -1.81
N GLY A 396 10.59 -15.51 -2.80
CA GLY A 396 10.60 -15.81 -4.23
C GLY A 396 9.22 -15.94 -4.87
N ILE A 397 9.22 -16.31 -6.14
CA ILE A 397 8.00 -16.60 -6.90
C ILE A 397 7.38 -17.91 -6.40
N SER A 398 6.07 -17.89 -6.23
CA SER A 398 5.29 -19.05 -5.75
C SER A 398 5.38 -20.24 -6.72
N LYS A 399 5.17 -21.44 -6.19
CA LYS A 399 5.12 -22.70 -6.98
C LYS A 399 6.39 -23.02 -7.78
N LYS A 400 7.55 -22.47 -7.38
CA LYS A 400 8.84 -22.64 -8.06
C LYS A 400 8.84 -22.23 -9.54
N LYS A 401 8.04 -21.24 -9.88
CA LYS A 401 8.00 -20.62 -11.20
C LYS A 401 9.06 -19.53 -11.31
N GLU A 402 9.31 -19.06 -12.52
CA GLU A 402 10.28 -18.01 -12.79
C GLU A 402 9.61 -16.62 -12.81
N LEU A 403 10.34 -15.61 -12.37
CA LEU A 403 9.93 -14.21 -12.50
C LEU A 403 9.91 -13.84 -13.99
N LYS A 404 8.81 -13.25 -14.46
CA LYS A 404 8.68 -12.73 -15.81
C LYS A 404 8.59 -11.22 -15.85
N VAL A 405 7.76 -10.62 -14.99
CA VAL A 405 7.46 -9.18 -15.02
C VAL A 405 7.44 -8.63 -13.61
N ILE A 406 8.09 -7.49 -13.40
CA ILE A 406 7.91 -6.61 -12.24
C ILE A 406 7.06 -5.43 -12.69
N HIS A 407 5.86 -5.27 -12.18
CA HIS A 407 5.02 -4.10 -12.38
C HIS A 407 5.19 -3.17 -11.19
N ALA A 408 5.95 -2.12 -11.33
CA ALA A 408 6.26 -1.16 -10.25
C ALA A 408 5.51 0.15 -10.44
N GLY A 409 5.08 0.78 -9.33
CA GLY A 409 4.36 2.05 -9.32
C GLY A 409 2.85 1.95 -9.57
N GLY A 410 2.32 0.72 -9.62
CA GLY A 410 0.90 0.46 -9.85
C GLY A 410 0.44 0.91 -11.24
N VAL A 411 -0.84 1.27 -11.37
CA VAL A 411 -1.48 1.60 -12.66
C VAL A 411 -0.90 2.84 -13.37
N THR A 412 -0.13 3.66 -12.67
CA THR A 412 0.62 4.81 -13.22
C THR A 412 2.11 4.53 -13.35
N GLY A 413 2.54 3.33 -12.98
CA GLY A 413 3.92 2.86 -13.10
C GLY A 413 4.18 2.13 -14.40
N GLY A 414 5.20 1.25 -14.40
CA GLY A 414 5.60 0.54 -15.61
C GLY A 414 6.11 -0.86 -15.35
N PHE A 415 6.52 -1.53 -16.42
CA PHE A 415 7.00 -2.92 -16.40
C PHE A 415 8.52 -2.99 -16.52
N LEU A 416 9.11 -3.88 -15.72
CA LEU A 416 10.53 -4.22 -15.79
C LEU A 416 10.70 -5.73 -16.01
N PRO A 417 11.68 -6.15 -16.84
CA PRO A 417 12.03 -7.56 -17.00
C PRO A 417 12.90 -8.05 -15.82
N PRO A 418 13.07 -9.37 -15.65
CA PRO A 418 13.94 -9.95 -14.62
C PRO A 418 15.38 -9.44 -14.64
N SER A 419 15.89 -9.07 -15.82
CA SER A 419 17.23 -8.48 -15.98
C SER A 419 17.40 -7.11 -15.31
N LYS A 420 16.31 -6.48 -14.90
CA LYS A 420 16.26 -5.21 -14.16
C LYS A 420 15.89 -5.39 -12.69
N ALA A 421 15.87 -6.60 -12.19
CA ALA A 421 15.51 -6.86 -10.78
C ALA A 421 16.53 -6.26 -9.78
N ASP A 422 17.76 -5.96 -10.21
CA ASP A 422 18.78 -5.32 -9.38
C ASP A 422 18.66 -3.78 -9.35
N THR A 423 17.61 -3.20 -9.93
CA THR A 423 17.31 -1.77 -9.83
C THR A 423 16.91 -1.43 -8.39
N PRO A 424 17.58 -0.43 -7.76
CA PRO A 424 17.19 0.06 -6.44
C PRO A 424 15.78 0.67 -6.42
N LEU A 425 15.12 0.59 -5.28
CA LEU A 425 13.77 1.10 -5.05
C LEU A 425 13.77 2.62 -4.80
N ASP A 426 14.59 3.38 -5.52
CA ASP A 426 14.68 4.83 -5.44
C ASP A 426 14.06 5.54 -6.66
N TYR A 427 13.79 6.84 -6.52
CA TYR A 427 13.08 7.61 -7.54
C TYR A 427 13.84 7.72 -8.87
N GLU A 428 15.13 8.01 -8.82
CA GLU A 428 15.98 8.22 -9.98
C GLU A 428 16.28 6.92 -10.72
N SER A 429 16.59 5.86 -9.97
CA SER A 429 16.87 4.54 -10.55
C SER A 429 15.66 4.00 -11.30
N LEU A 430 14.46 4.14 -10.73
CA LEU A 430 13.21 3.74 -11.40
C LEU A 430 12.92 4.62 -12.62
N LEU A 431 13.09 5.94 -12.50
CA LEU A 431 12.85 6.86 -13.60
C LEU A 431 13.77 6.61 -14.80
N ASN A 432 15.04 6.27 -14.56
CA ASN A 432 16.02 5.92 -15.61
C ASN A 432 15.59 4.68 -16.40
N GLU A 433 14.87 3.76 -15.78
CA GLU A 433 14.28 2.61 -16.47
C GLU A 433 12.93 2.94 -17.14
N GLY A 434 12.42 4.16 -17.00
CA GLY A 434 11.15 4.62 -17.56
C GLY A 434 9.94 4.30 -16.68
N VAL A 435 10.17 3.83 -15.46
CA VAL A 435 9.16 3.48 -14.46
C VAL A 435 9.07 4.57 -13.40
N LEU A 436 7.90 4.83 -12.89
CA LEU A 436 7.72 5.71 -11.74
C LEU A 436 7.51 4.90 -10.46
N MET A 437 8.02 5.41 -9.34
CA MET A 437 7.72 4.86 -8.04
C MET A 437 6.20 4.87 -7.76
N GLY A 438 5.50 5.90 -8.24
CA GLY A 438 4.10 6.09 -7.95
C GLY A 438 3.84 6.07 -6.44
N GLN A 439 2.76 5.45 -6.02
CA GLN A 439 2.45 5.23 -4.60
C GLN A 439 3.19 4.02 -3.99
N ALA A 440 4.33 3.61 -4.60
CA ALA A 440 5.18 2.52 -4.12
C ALA A 440 4.44 1.18 -3.91
N SER A 441 3.76 0.73 -4.93
CA SER A 441 3.31 -0.66 -5.04
C SER A 441 4.09 -1.37 -6.12
N PHE A 442 4.42 -2.64 -5.92
CA PHE A 442 4.81 -3.47 -7.04
C PHE A 442 4.18 -4.87 -6.96
N ALA A 443 3.99 -5.45 -8.13
CA ALA A 443 3.57 -6.82 -8.29
C ALA A 443 4.61 -7.58 -9.11
N ALA A 444 5.05 -8.73 -8.61
CA ALA A 444 5.94 -9.62 -9.32
C ALA A 444 5.14 -10.78 -9.92
N TYR A 445 5.26 -10.98 -11.21
CA TYR A 445 4.49 -11.98 -11.95
C TYR A 445 5.39 -13.05 -12.57
N ASP A 446 4.89 -14.26 -12.58
CA ASP A 446 5.48 -15.41 -13.28
C ASP A 446 5.08 -15.46 -14.78
N GLU A 447 5.47 -16.53 -15.46
CA GLU A 447 5.22 -16.74 -16.88
C GLU A 447 3.72 -16.84 -17.25
N SER A 448 2.82 -16.98 -16.28
CA SER A 448 1.37 -16.98 -16.50
C SER A 448 0.76 -15.58 -16.70
N ALA A 449 1.57 -14.52 -16.64
CA ALA A 449 1.15 -13.16 -16.91
C ALA A 449 1.37 -12.78 -18.38
N CYS A 450 0.42 -12.05 -18.95
CA CYS A 450 0.54 -11.42 -20.27
C CYS A 450 0.77 -9.92 -20.10
N VAL A 451 1.82 -9.38 -20.71
CA VAL A 451 2.17 -7.95 -20.59
C VAL A 451 1.10 -7.07 -21.24
N ILE A 452 0.49 -7.52 -22.33
CA ILE A 452 -0.59 -6.78 -23.00
C ILE A 452 -1.84 -6.71 -22.11
N ASP A 453 -2.20 -7.79 -21.45
CA ASP A 453 -3.33 -7.84 -20.52
C ASP A 453 -3.10 -6.92 -19.31
N LEU A 454 -1.89 -6.92 -18.75
CA LEU A 454 -1.50 -5.99 -17.67
C LEU A 454 -1.51 -4.53 -18.14
N ALA A 455 -1.08 -4.24 -19.37
CA ALA A 455 -1.14 -2.91 -19.95
C ALA A 455 -2.59 -2.45 -20.17
N LYS A 456 -3.47 -3.35 -20.66
CA LYS A 456 -4.91 -3.11 -20.80
C LYS A 456 -5.55 -2.76 -19.45
N PHE A 457 -5.24 -3.53 -18.40
CA PHE A 457 -5.72 -3.25 -17.06
C PHE A 457 -5.31 -1.85 -16.60
N SER A 458 -4.01 -1.51 -16.73
CA SER A 458 -3.48 -0.21 -16.29
C SER A 458 -4.11 0.96 -17.05
N VAL A 459 -4.20 0.86 -18.38
CA VAL A 459 -4.81 1.91 -19.22
C VAL A 459 -6.31 2.00 -18.99
N GLY A 460 -7.01 0.85 -18.89
CA GLY A 460 -8.46 0.80 -18.64
C GLY A 460 -8.85 1.44 -17.32
N PHE A 461 -8.06 1.21 -16.26
CA PHE A 461 -8.25 1.89 -14.99
C PHE A 461 -8.07 3.42 -15.13
N ASN A 462 -6.96 3.85 -15.73
CA ASN A 462 -6.68 5.28 -15.92
C ASN A 462 -7.72 5.96 -16.84
N GLU A 463 -8.25 5.25 -17.85
CA GLU A 463 -9.35 5.72 -18.69
C GLU A 463 -10.64 5.93 -17.87
N ALA A 464 -11.00 4.97 -17.02
CA ALA A 464 -12.19 5.06 -16.19
C ALA A 464 -12.09 6.20 -15.14
N GLU A 465 -10.89 6.42 -14.59
CA GLU A 465 -10.61 7.37 -13.51
C GLU A 465 -10.19 8.77 -13.99
N THR A 466 -10.06 8.98 -15.31
CA THR A 466 -9.71 10.32 -15.82
C THR A 466 -10.78 11.36 -15.48
N CYS A 467 -10.36 12.54 -15.02
CA CYS A 467 -11.30 13.65 -14.77
C CYS A 467 -11.96 14.20 -16.05
N GLY A 468 -11.46 13.81 -17.25
CA GLY A 468 -11.97 14.22 -18.54
C GLY A 468 -11.68 15.67 -18.95
N LYS A 469 -10.87 16.43 -18.18
CA LYS A 469 -10.62 17.85 -18.42
C LYS A 469 -9.80 18.09 -19.68
N CYS A 470 -8.66 17.42 -19.84
CA CYS A 470 -7.76 17.63 -20.98
C CYS A 470 -7.96 16.56 -22.08
N THR A 471 -7.82 16.97 -23.33
CA THR A 471 -8.02 16.10 -24.52
C THR A 471 -7.03 14.92 -24.56
N PRO A 472 -5.71 15.10 -24.28
CA PRO A 472 -4.76 14.00 -24.31
C PRO A 472 -5.18 12.82 -23.45
N CYS A 473 -5.62 13.06 -22.21
CA CYS A 473 -6.09 12.02 -21.32
C CYS A 473 -7.47 11.47 -21.74
N ARG A 474 -8.47 12.37 -21.92
CA ARG A 474 -9.86 11.98 -22.20
C ARG A 474 -10.05 11.16 -23.48
N ILE A 475 -9.35 11.53 -24.56
CA ILE A 475 -9.46 10.86 -25.85
C ILE A 475 -8.31 9.87 -26.05
N GLY A 476 -7.09 10.25 -25.67
CA GLY A 476 -5.91 9.44 -25.93
C GLY A 476 -5.93 8.10 -25.20
N LEU A 477 -6.36 8.03 -23.94
CA LEU A 477 -6.42 6.76 -23.22
C LEU A 477 -7.42 5.78 -23.84
N THR A 478 -8.58 6.28 -24.31
CA THR A 478 -9.55 5.45 -25.04
C THR A 478 -8.96 4.90 -26.35
N LEU A 479 -8.20 5.73 -27.09
CA LEU A 479 -7.54 5.27 -28.32
C LEU A 479 -6.48 4.21 -28.03
N ILE A 480 -5.68 4.38 -26.97
CA ILE A 480 -4.68 3.39 -26.55
C ILE A 480 -5.36 2.09 -26.15
N LYS A 481 -6.41 2.16 -25.32
CA LYS A 481 -7.16 1.00 -24.87
C LYS A 481 -7.72 0.21 -26.06
N ASN A 482 -8.37 0.89 -27.01
CA ASN A 482 -8.91 0.25 -28.21
C ASN A 482 -7.81 -0.46 -29.03
N LYS A 483 -6.61 0.11 -29.12
CA LYS A 483 -5.48 -0.53 -29.81
C LYS A 483 -4.95 -1.76 -29.07
N LEU A 484 -4.90 -1.71 -27.73
CA LEU A 484 -4.54 -2.89 -26.93
C LEU A 484 -5.63 -3.98 -27.01
N ASP A 485 -6.89 -3.59 -27.08
CA ASP A 485 -8.01 -4.51 -27.34
C ASP A 485 -7.85 -5.19 -28.71
N ASP A 486 -7.57 -4.43 -29.79
CA ASP A 486 -7.32 -4.98 -31.12
C ASP A 486 -6.17 -6.01 -31.10
N ILE A 487 -5.05 -5.69 -30.41
CA ILE A 487 -3.90 -6.62 -30.30
C ILE A 487 -4.29 -7.88 -29.55
N SER A 488 -4.98 -7.76 -28.42
CA SER A 488 -5.36 -8.92 -27.60
C SER A 488 -6.47 -9.80 -28.21
N GLU A 489 -7.17 -9.27 -29.21
CA GLU A 489 -8.25 -9.96 -29.93
C GLU A 489 -7.83 -10.41 -31.35
N GLY A 490 -6.53 -10.31 -31.70
CA GLY A 490 -6.00 -10.79 -32.98
C GLY A 490 -6.27 -9.87 -34.18
N ARG A 491 -6.68 -8.63 -33.95
CA ARG A 491 -6.92 -7.62 -35.00
C ARG A 491 -5.78 -6.61 -35.12
N GLY A 492 -4.78 -6.68 -34.24
CA GLY A 492 -3.64 -5.77 -34.22
C GLY A 492 -2.74 -5.91 -35.46
N LYS A 493 -2.04 -4.83 -35.79
CA LYS A 493 -1.06 -4.76 -36.88
C LYS A 493 0.28 -4.27 -36.32
N LEU A 494 1.40 -4.67 -36.94
CA LEU A 494 2.74 -4.25 -36.50
C LEU A 494 2.90 -2.73 -36.45
N GLU A 495 2.31 -2.01 -37.40
CA GLU A 495 2.30 -0.55 -37.42
C GLU A 495 1.57 0.09 -36.22
N ASP A 496 0.72 -0.66 -35.53
CA ASP A 496 0.01 -0.18 -34.34
C ASP A 496 0.96 0.00 -33.16
N LEU A 497 2.09 -0.70 -33.10
CA LEU A 497 3.09 -0.54 -32.04
C LEU A 497 3.74 0.85 -32.09
N ASP A 498 4.13 1.30 -33.28
CA ASP A 498 4.74 2.60 -33.46
C ASP A 498 3.71 3.74 -33.22
N LYS A 499 2.45 3.52 -33.64
CA LYS A 499 1.34 4.44 -33.34
C LYS A 499 1.05 4.53 -31.84
N LEU A 500 1.04 3.40 -31.13
CA LEU A 500 0.85 3.35 -29.68
C LEU A 500 1.98 4.08 -28.97
N GLN A 501 3.23 3.83 -29.37
CA GLN A 501 4.38 4.50 -28.77
C GLN A 501 4.28 6.01 -28.96
N SER A 502 4.08 6.49 -30.20
CA SER A 502 3.96 7.92 -30.50
C SER A 502 2.82 8.59 -29.72
N LEU A 503 1.63 7.95 -29.68
CA LEU A 503 0.49 8.48 -28.94
C LEU A 503 0.75 8.55 -27.43
N CYS A 504 1.40 7.53 -26.87
CA CYS A 504 1.80 7.52 -25.47
C CYS A 504 2.81 8.63 -25.15
N GLU A 505 3.82 8.84 -26.00
CA GLU A 505 4.81 9.90 -25.85
C GLU A 505 4.15 11.28 -25.90
N GLU A 506 3.21 11.51 -26.83
CA GLU A 506 2.45 12.75 -26.91
C GLU A 506 1.61 13.01 -25.65
N ILE A 507 0.89 12.00 -25.15
CA ILE A 507 0.09 12.14 -23.92
C ILE A 507 0.99 12.43 -22.73
N ASN A 508 2.13 11.75 -22.62
CA ASN A 508 3.10 11.94 -21.53
C ASN A 508 3.59 13.39 -21.41
N VAL A 509 3.70 14.14 -22.52
CA VAL A 509 4.21 15.52 -22.51
C VAL A 509 3.12 16.58 -22.61
N THR A 510 1.89 16.23 -23.00
CA THR A 510 0.81 17.20 -23.24
C THR A 510 -0.32 17.12 -22.21
N ALA A 511 -0.34 16.11 -21.37
CA ALA A 511 -1.33 15.99 -20.31
C ALA A 511 -1.18 17.13 -19.28
N LEU A 512 -2.31 17.59 -18.72
CA LEU A 512 -2.35 18.72 -17.80
C LEU A 512 -1.74 18.42 -16.43
N CYS A 513 -1.76 17.14 -16.00
CA CYS A 513 -1.35 16.73 -14.66
C CYS A 513 -0.65 15.37 -14.69
N GLY A 514 0.04 15.06 -13.58
CA GLY A 514 0.81 13.83 -13.42
C GLY A 514 0.03 12.54 -13.67
N LEU A 515 -1.28 12.49 -13.44
CA LEU A 515 -2.09 11.31 -13.76
C LEU A 515 -2.04 11.00 -15.26
N GLY A 516 -2.34 11.97 -16.12
CA GLY A 516 -2.30 11.76 -17.56
C GLY A 516 -0.88 11.49 -18.09
N GLU A 517 0.12 12.23 -17.57
CA GLU A 517 1.53 12.04 -17.91
C GLU A 517 2.00 10.59 -17.62
N THR A 518 1.50 9.99 -16.57
CA THR A 518 1.96 8.68 -16.09
C THR A 518 1.09 7.51 -16.53
N ALA A 519 -0.16 7.76 -16.91
CA ALA A 519 -1.14 6.73 -17.31
C ALA A 519 -0.69 5.82 -18.46
N VAL A 520 0.28 6.28 -19.27
CA VAL A 520 0.80 5.58 -20.45
C VAL A 520 2.09 4.80 -20.20
N LYS A 521 2.65 4.87 -18.99
CA LYS A 521 3.96 4.26 -18.66
C LYS A 521 3.97 2.74 -18.81
N ALA A 522 2.88 2.07 -18.47
CA ALA A 522 2.73 0.63 -18.64
C ALA A 522 2.87 0.21 -20.12
N VAL A 523 2.32 0.98 -21.04
CA VAL A 523 2.44 0.72 -22.49
C VAL A 523 3.85 1.01 -23.00
N LEU A 524 4.41 2.16 -22.64
CA LEU A 524 5.76 2.56 -23.08
C LEU A 524 6.82 1.54 -22.60
N THR A 525 6.79 1.15 -21.34
CA THR A 525 7.73 0.15 -20.81
C THR A 525 7.42 -1.26 -21.30
N GLY A 526 6.15 -1.58 -21.54
CA GLY A 526 5.73 -2.82 -22.18
C GLY A 526 6.35 -2.97 -23.57
N ILE A 527 6.24 -1.95 -24.41
CA ILE A 527 6.87 -1.94 -25.75
C ILE A 527 8.41 -1.93 -25.62
N LYS A 528 8.98 -1.14 -24.70
CA LYS A 528 10.43 -1.04 -24.50
C LYS A 528 11.07 -2.39 -24.15
N TYR A 529 10.48 -3.14 -23.23
CA TYR A 529 11.12 -4.32 -22.65
C TYR A 529 10.53 -5.64 -23.12
N PHE A 530 9.31 -5.64 -23.61
CA PHE A 530 8.56 -6.86 -23.97
C PHE A 530 8.00 -6.80 -25.41
N ARG A 531 8.65 -6.03 -26.29
CA ARG A 531 8.22 -5.84 -27.69
C ARG A 531 7.97 -7.18 -28.39
N ALA A 532 8.83 -8.16 -28.18
CA ALA A 532 8.66 -9.49 -28.78
C ALA A 532 7.34 -10.19 -28.37
N GLU A 533 6.81 -9.93 -27.17
CA GLU A 533 5.51 -10.47 -26.76
C GLU A 533 4.36 -9.76 -27.49
N TYR A 534 4.45 -8.44 -27.71
CA TYR A 534 3.50 -7.70 -28.54
C TYR A 534 3.51 -8.21 -29.99
N GLU A 535 4.69 -8.41 -30.56
CA GLU A 535 4.86 -8.90 -31.93
C GLU A 535 4.29 -10.31 -32.09
N ARG A 536 4.48 -11.22 -31.13
CA ARG A 536 3.84 -12.54 -31.15
C ARG A 536 2.33 -12.47 -31.13
N HIS A 537 1.74 -11.59 -30.31
CA HIS A 537 0.29 -11.41 -30.32
C HIS A 537 -0.25 -10.95 -31.68
N ILE A 538 0.52 -10.13 -32.38
CA ILE A 538 0.12 -9.54 -33.69
C ILE A 538 0.40 -10.50 -34.85
N VAL A 539 1.62 -11.05 -34.92
CA VAL A 539 2.09 -11.84 -36.08
C VAL A 539 1.68 -13.30 -35.94
N ASP A 540 2.01 -13.91 -34.79
CA ASP A 540 1.78 -15.34 -34.55
C ASP A 540 0.36 -15.60 -34.03
N GLN A 541 -0.35 -14.54 -33.64
CA GLN A 541 -1.68 -14.60 -33.04
C GLN A 541 -1.75 -15.54 -31.84
N THR A 542 -0.73 -15.50 -30.98
CA THR A 542 -0.61 -16.36 -29.80
C THR A 542 -0.39 -15.56 -28.54
N CYS A 543 -0.97 -16.01 -27.44
CA CYS A 543 -0.75 -15.51 -26.09
C CYS A 543 -0.19 -16.64 -25.21
N ASP A 544 1.12 -16.66 -24.97
CA ASP A 544 1.79 -17.72 -24.19
C ASP A 544 1.20 -17.89 -22.77
N ALA A 545 0.68 -16.80 -22.21
CA ALA A 545 0.05 -16.79 -20.89
C ALA A 545 -1.43 -17.20 -20.91
N ALA A 546 -2.01 -17.45 -22.08
CA ALA A 546 -3.42 -17.78 -22.29
C ALA A 546 -4.40 -16.79 -21.59
N ARG A 547 -4.05 -15.48 -21.61
CA ARG A 547 -4.88 -14.41 -21.03
C ARG A 547 -5.73 -13.69 -22.07
N CYS A 548 -5.24 -13.60 -23.31
CA CYS A 548 -5.90 -12.91 -24.39
C CYS A 548 -6.88 -13.86 -25.10
N THR A 549 -8.14 -13.83 -24.69
CA THR A 549 -9.18 -14.77 -25.10
C THR A 549 -9.47 -14.77 -26.61
N GLY A 550 -9.11 -13.69 -27.31
CA GLY A 550 -9.20 -13.63 -28.78
C GLY A 550 -8.09 -14.40 -29.52
N LEU A 551 -7.01 -14.76 -28.83
CA LEU A 551 -5.81 -15.35 -29.41
C LEU A 551 -5.62 -16.83 -29.11
N TYR A 552 -6.46 -17.43 -28.30
CA TYR A 552 -6.39 -18.84 -28.02
C TYR A 552 -7.79 -19.44 -27.83
N LYS A 553 -7.88 -20.73 -28.05
CA LYS A 553 -9.12 -21.50 -27.92
C LYS A 553 -8.85 -22.73 -27.09
N TYR A 554 -9.69 -22.98 -26.11
CA TYR A 554 -9.61 -24.21 -25.34
C TYR A 554 -9.97 -25.41 -26.24
N VAL A 555 -9.11 -26.41 -26.25
CA VAL A 555 -9.33 -27.67 -26.98
C VAL A 555 -9.24 -28.82 -26.00
N VAL A 556 -10.09 -29.81 -26.17
CA VAL A 556 -10.02 -31.07 -25.43
C VAL A 556 -9.12 -32.03 -26.18
N LYS A 557 -8.03 -32.46 -25.53
CA LYS A 557 -7.25 -33.61 -26.01
C LYS A 557 -8.04 -34.87 -25.72
N GLU A 558 -8.60 -35.48 -26.78
CA GLU A 558 -9.46 -36.64 -26.63
C GLU A 558 -8.75 -37.85 -26.00
N GLU A 559 -7.45 -38.00 -26.30
CA GLU A 559 -6.57 -39.04 -25.75
C GLU A 559 -6.37 -38.92 -24.23
N ASP A 560 -6.38 -37.73 -23.69
CA ASP A 560 -6.20 -37.45 -22.26
C ASP A 560 -7.54 -37.37 -21.52
N CYS A 561 -8.65 -37.29 -22.26
CA CYS A 561 -9.97 -37.07 -21.67
C CYS A 561 -10.58 -38.40 -21.18
N VAL A 562 -10.72 -38.52 -19.85
CA VAL A 562 -11.35 -39.70 -19.21
C VAL A 562 -12.89 -39.65 -19.18
N ALA A 563 -13.51 -38.70 -19.84
CA ALA A 563 -14.95 -38.50 -19.91
C ALA A 563 -15.64 -38.37 -18.52
N CYS A 564 -15.00 -37.71 -17.55
CA CYS A 564 -15.52 -37.55 -16.20
C CYS A 564 -16.62 -36.48 -16.07
N GLY A 565 -16.78 -35.59 -17.05
CA GLY A 565 -17.77 -34.51 -17.07
C GLY A 565 -17.53 -33.36 -16.12
N ALA A 566 -16.39 -33.30 -15.41
CA ALA A 566 -16.08 -32.26 -14.44
C ALA A 566 -16.06 -30.84 -15.04
N CYS A 567 -15.69 -30.73 -16.32
CA CYS A 567 -15.62 -29.47 -17.07
C CYS A 567 -17.00 -28.90 -17.47
N ILE A 568 -18.03 -29.73 -17.52
CA ILE A 568 -19.39 -29.32 -17.98
C ILE A 568 -20.06 -28.42 -16.94
N LYS A 569 -20.01 -28.83 -15.66
CA LYS A 569 -20.71 -28.16 -14.57
C LYS A 569 -20.32 -26.70 -14.38
N PRO A 570 -19.04 -26.32 -14.43
CA PRO A 570 -18.62 -24.93 -14.24
C PRO A 570 -18.76 -24.06 -15.49
N CYS A 571 -19.13 -24.63 -16.65
CA CYS A 571 -19.26 -23.88 -17.89
C CYS A 571 -20.51 -22.97 -17.86
N PRO A 572 -20.34 -21.62 -17.80
CA PRO A 572 -21.47 -20.70 -17.63
C PRO A 572 -22.36 -20.58 -18.87
N THR A 573 -21.82 -20.89 -20.05
CA THR A 573 -22.56 -20.81 -21.34
C THR A 573 -23.08 -22.14 -21.82
N GLY A 574 -22.76 -23.24 -21.15
CA GLY A 574 -23.11 -24.57 -21.60
C GLY A 574 -22.40 -25.01 -22.89
N ALA A 575 -21.27 -24.39 -23.22
CA ALA A 575 -20.48 -24.68 -24.43
C ALA A 575 -19.87 -26.08 -24.46
N ILE A 576 -19.97 -26.90 -23.39
CA ILE A 576 -19.30 -28.18 -23.31
C ILE A 576 -20.31 -29.30 -23.36
N THR A 577 -20.12 -30.19 -24.37
CA THR A 577 -20.91 -31.39 -24.58
C THR A 577 -20.02 -32.64 -24.44
N GLY A 578 -20.60 -33.84 -24.44
CA GLY A 578 -19.84 -35.05 -24.20
C GLY A 578 -19.43 -35.21 -22.74
N GLY A 579 -18.22 -35.66 -22.48
CA GLY A 579 -17.66 -35.82 -21.12
C GLY A 579 -18.35 -36.90 -20.27
N THR A 580 -19.16 -37.76 -20.88
CA THR A 580 -19.93 -38.84 -20.22
C THR A 580 -19.99 -40.10 -21.06
N ARG A 581 -20.19 -41.24 -20.43
CA ARG A 581 -20.36 -42.53 -21.12
C ARG A 581 -19.22 -42.91 -22.08
N LYS A 582 -17.97 -42.60 -21.70
CA LYS A 582 -16.77 -42.85 -22.53
C LYS A 582 -16.65 -41.96 -23.78
N VAL A 583 -17.46 -40.92 -23.91
CA VAL A 583 -17.33 -39.91 -24.97
C VAL A 583 -16.52 -38.76 -24.41
N ALA A 584 -15.43 -38.39 -25.08
CA ALA A 584 -14.64 -37.23 -24.69
C ALA A 584 -15.48 -35.93 -24.64
N ALA A 585 -15.11 -35.00 -23.81
CA ALA A 585 -15.75 -33.69 -23.81
C ALA A 585 -15.40 -32.94 -25.12
N HIS A 586 -16.34 -32.15 -25.62
CA HIS A 586 -16.15 -31.27 -26.77
C HIS A 586 -16.59 -29.85 -26.43
N ILE A 587 -15.80 -28.88 -26.83
CA ILE A 587 -16.08 -27.45 -26.58
C ILE A 587 -16.63 -26.84 -27.88
N ASP A 588 -17.85 -26.35 -27.82
CA ASP A 588 -18.46 -25.58 -28.90
C ASP A 588 -17.86 -24.15 -28.86
N MET A 589 -17.08 -23.83 -29.89
CA MET A 589 -16.33 -22.56 -29.93
C MET A 589 -17.23 -21.35 -30.22
N ASP A 590 -18.43 -21.55 -30.74
CA ASP A 590 -19.39 -20.44 -30.96
C ASP A 590 -20.08 -20.03 -29.66
N LEU A 591 -20.16 -20.95 -28.69
CA LEU A 591 -20.72 -20.72 -27.36
C LEU A 591 -19.65 -20.44 -26.29
N CYS A 592 -18.38 -20.73 -26.57
CA CYS A 592 -17.29 -20.61 -25.62
C CYS A 592 -16.85 -19.15 -25.46
N ILE A 593 -16.91 -18.66 -24.22
CA ILE A 593 -16.42 -17.30 -23.86
C ILE A 593 -15.00 -17.29 -23.30
N ASN A 594 -14.26 -18.39 -23.42
CA ASN A 594 -12.88 -18.56 -22.95
C ASN A 594 -12.65 -18.16 -21.48
N CYS A 595 -13.58 -18.49 -20.58
CA CYS A 595 -13.56 -18.10 -19.17
C CYS A 595 -12.63 -18.94 -18.27
N ASN A 596 -11.91 -19.90 -18.78
CA ASN A 596 -10.97 -20.79 -18.06
C ASN A 596 -11.61 -21.80 -17.09
N ALA A 597 -12.89 -21.73 -16.77
CA ALA A 597 -13.52 -22.57 -15.75
C ALA A 597 -13.41 -24.07 -16.01
N CYS A 598 -13.47 -24.49 -17.28
CA CYS A 598 -13.32 -25.89 -17.66
C CYS A 598 -11.87 -26.40 -17.54
N TYR A 599 -10.89 -25.57 -17.84
CA TYR A 599 -9.47 -25.86 -17.70
C TYR A 599 -9.11 -26.08 -16.22
N GLU A 600 -9.53 -25.19 -15.35
CA GLU A 600 -9.31 -25.30 -13.90
C GLU A 600 -9.99 -26.51 -13.28
N ALA A 601 -11.14 -26.93 -13.82
CA ALA A 601 -11.89 -28.09 -13.36
C ALA A 601 -11.32 -29.41 -13.85
N CYS A 602 -10.41 -29.40 -14.84
CA CYS A 602 -9.89 -30.63 -15.45
C CYS A 602 -8.68 -31.16 -14.66
N ALA A 603 -8.93 -32.10 -13.74
CA ALA A 603 -7.89 -32.79 -12.97
C ALA A 603 -6.94 -33.65 -13.83
N PHE A 604 -7.32 -33.97 -15.05
CA PHE A 604 -6.58 -34.83 -15.98
C PHE A 604 -5.76 -34.03 -17.00
N LEU A 605 -5.79 -32.70 -16.94
CA LEU A 605 -5.09 -31.78 -17.86
C LEU A 605 -5.42 -32.04 -19.35
N ALA A 606 -6.60 -32.61 -19.62
CA ALA A 606 -7.07 -32.92 -20.98
C ALA A 606 -7.60 -31.66 -21.72
N ILE A 607 -7.78 -30.53 -21.05
CA ILE A 607 -8.16 -29.27 -21.68
C ILE A 607 -6.91 -28.38 -21.73
N VAL A 608 -6.57 -27.96 -22.93
CA VAL A 608 -5.36 -27.15 -23.22
C VAL A 608 -5.75 -25.95 -24.05
#